data_8aafc0baca1ce5a37482d16fb4c42bf7
#
_entry.id   8aafc0baca1ce5a37482d16fb4c42bf7
#
_cell.length_a   1.000
_cell.length_b   1.000
_cell.length_c   1.000
_cell.angle_alpha   90.00
_cell.angle_beta   90.00
_cell.angle_gamma   90.00
#
_symmetry.space_group_name_H-M   'P 1'
#
loop_
_entity.id
_entity.type
_entity.pdbx_description
1 polymer ?
#
loop_
_entity_poly.entity_id
_entity_poly.type
_entity_poly.pdbx_seq_one_letter_code
_entity_poly.pdbx_strand_id
1 'polypeptide(L)'
;MPALTSVQLFTVKDALEADLDGTLAEVARRGFTAVEPYDFVRRAEPLAAALAAHGLVAPTGHAFLASESFVNPDGSGTKIPVPSPDEVFDAAETLGMGTVIDPYTEPARWETRAQIEETARLLNAAAEIAATRGLRVGYHNHAHELEAQIDGQTGLELLAELLDPRVVLEVDLYWAARAGADPAELLAKLGDRVVAVHVKDGTLDPEAVNAYPPADQVPAGTGVVPLAEALDAASALEFAIVEFDAYSGDLFEGIEQSRVFLDERAAR
;
A
#
# COMPACT_ATOMS: atom_id res chain seq x y z
N MET A 1 2.03 -2.53 -20.99
CA MET A 1 1.71 -3.92 -20.54
C MET A 1 0.69 -3.77 -19.43
N PRO A 2 -0.20 -4.74 -19.19
CA PRO A 2 -1.08 -4.65 -18.03
C PRO A 2 -0.25 -4.59 -16.74
N ALA A 3 -0.77 -3.92 -15.70
CA ALA A 3 -0.14 -3.89 -14.40
C ALA A 3 -0.04 -5.30 -13.81
N LEU A 4 1.01 -5.55 -13.04
CA LEU A 4 1.17 -6.83 -12.34
C LEU A 4 0.19 -6.88 -11.17
N THR A 5 -0.66 -7.92 -11.14
CA THR A 5 -1.56 -8.17 -10.01
C THR A 5 -0.77 -8.76 -8.84
N SER A 6 -0.91 -8.14 -7.68
CA SER A 6 -0.26 -8.51 -6.42
C SER A 6 -1.28 -8.56 -5.28
N VAL A 7 -0.87 -9.07 -4.12
CA VAL A 7 -1.66 -9.01 -2.89
C VAL A 7 -0.82 -8.52 -1.72
N GLN A 8 -1.35 -7.54 -0.97
CA GLN A 8 -0.72 -7.07 0.26
C GLN A 8 -0.89 -8.14 1.37
N LEU A 9 0.24 -8.62 1.89
CA LEU A 9 0.24 -9.71 2.88
C LEU A 9 -0.34 -9.32 4.25
N PHE A 10 -0.49 -8.03 4.53
CA PHE A 10 -1.21 -7.57 5.72
C PHE A 10 -2.66 -8.08 5.76
N THR A 11 -3.28 -8.27 4.61
CA THR A 11 -4.61 -8.88 4.47
C THR A 11 -4.72 -10.22 5.19
N VAL A 12 -3.69 -11.03 5.09
CA VAL A 12 -3.64 -12.40 5.65
C VAL A 12 -2.67 -12.50 6.84
N LYS A 13 -2.43 -11.38 7.54
CA LYS A 13 -1.42 -11.25 8.60
C LYS A 13 -1.49 -12.33 9.67
N ASP A 14 -2.71 -12.67 10.14
CA ASP A 14 -2.88 -13.65 11.22
C ASP A 14 -2.49 -15.06 10.76
N ALA A 15 -2.86 -15.43 9.53
CA ALA A 15 -2.43 -16.70 8.93
C ALA A 15 -0.91 -16.70 8.68
N LEU A 16 -0.35 -15.59 8.19
CA LEU A 16 1.07 -15.44 7.91
C LEU A 16 1.94 -15.54 9.18
N GLU A 17 1.47 -14.99 10.31
CA GLU A 17 2.16 -15.13 11.59
C GLU A 17 2.06 -16.55 12.16
N ALA A 18 0.95 -17.24 11.92
CA ALA A 18 0.76 -18.62 12.38
C ALA A 18 1.55 -19.65 11.53
N ASP A 19 1.57 -19.48 10.22
CA ASP A 19 2.22 -20.38 9.26
C ASP A 19 2.62 -19.62 8.00
N LEU A 20 3.86 -19.15 7.97
CA LEU A 20 4.41 -18.41 6.83
C LEU A 20 4.36 -19.21 5.52
N ASP A 21 4.86 -20.44 5.55
CA ASP A 21 4.98 -21.29 4.35
C ASP A 21 3.61 -21.71 3.82
N GLY A 22 2.73 -22.21 4.69
CA GLY A 22 1.38 -22.61 4.31
C GLY A 22 0.53 -21.44 3.80
N THR A 23 0.70 -20.23 4.36
CA THR A 23 -0.01 -19.05 3.90
C THR A 23 0.44 -18.64 2.49
N LEU A 24 1.75 -18.62 2.21
CA LEU A 24 2.25 -18.30 0.88
C LEU A 24 1.90 -19.39 -0.16
N ALA A 25 1.89 -20.66 0.23
CA ALA A 25 1.37 -21.75 -0.61
C ALA A 25 -0.09 -21.51 -0.99
N GLU A 26 -0.93 -21.07 -0.02
CA GLU A 26 -2.35 -20.78 -0.27
C GLU A 26 -2.51 -19.56 -1.19
N VAL A 27 -1.75 -18.47 -0.98
CA VAL A 27 -1.73 -17.30 -1.86
C VAL A 27 -1.37 -17.69 -3.30
N ALA A 28 -0.32 -18.51 -3.48
CA ALA A 28 0.06 -19.02 -4.80
C ALA A 28 -1.04 -19.90 -5.41
N ARG A 29 -1.69 -20.75 -4.60
CA ARG A 29 -2.80 -21.62 -5.04
C ARG A 29 -4.02 -20.79 -5.49
N ARG A 30 -4.23 -19.61 -4.92
CA ARG A 30 -5.28 -18.64 -5.34
C ARG A 30 -4.90 -17.91 -6.65
N GLY A 31 -3.75 -18.23 -7.25
CA GLY A 31 -3.32 -17.74 -8.56
C GLY A 31 -2.53 -16.46 -8.55
N PHE A 32 -2.09 -15.96 -7.39
CA PHE A 32 -1.14 -14.87 -7.33
C PHE A 32 0.27 -15.36 -7.69
N THR A 33 1.02 -14.49 -8.36
CA THR A 33 2.45 -14.68 -8.65
C THR A 33 3.31 -13.61 -8.00
N ALA A 34 2.69 -12.57 -7.44
CA ALA A 34 3.35 -11.49 -6.74
C ALA A 34 2.62 -11.16 -5.44
N VAL A 35 3.39 -10.71 -4.47
CA VAL A 35 2.91 -10.26 -3.16
C VAL A 35 3.56 -8.93 -2.79
N GLU A 36 2.93 -8.21 -1.88
CA GLU A 36 3.50 -7.04 -1.22
C GLU A 36 3.64 -7.33 0.28
N PRO A 37 4.85 -7.61 0.76
CA PRO A 37 5.10 -7.86 2.17
C PRO A 37 5.04 -6.59 3.02
N TYR A 38 4.59 -6.74 4.25
CA TYR A 38 4.72 -5.76 5.35
C TYR A 38 5.66 -6.34 6.42
N ASP A 39 6.22 -5.47 7.27
CA ASP A 39 7.07 -5.87 8.41
C ASP A 39 8.12 -6.93 8.02
N PHE A 40 8.67 -6.78 6.83
CA PHE A 40 9.52 -7.79 6.19
C PHE A 40 10.95 -7.80 6.72
N VAL A 41 11.43 -6.71 7.35
CA VAL A 41 12.80 -6.60 7.82
C VAL A 41 13.15 -7.70 8.83
N ARG A 42 12.26 -7.97 9.79
CA ARG A 42 12.50 -8.99 10.83
C ARG A 42 12.51 -10.43 10.32
N ARG A 43 12.07 -10.65 9.07
CA ARG A 43 11.88 -12.00 8.48
C ARG A 43 12.34 -12.11 7.04
N ALA A 44 13.24 -11.24 6.59
CA ALA A 44 13.63 -11.16 5.17
C ALA A 44 14.10 -12.51 4.60
N GLU A 45 15.04 -13.18 5.26
CA GLU A 45 15.57 -14.46 4.81
C GLU A 45 14.52 -15.61 4.75
N PRO A 46 13.77 -15.91 5.83
CA PRO A 46 12.74 -16.94 5.77
C PRO A 46 11.63 -16.59 4.78
N LEU A 47 11.26 -15.30 4.64
CA LEU A 47 10.28 -14.86 3.67
C LEU A 47 10.78 -15.05 2.23
N ALA A 48 12.03 -14.69 1.92
CA ALA A 48 12.62 -14.89 0.60
C ALA A 48 12.65 -16.37 0.22
N ALA A 49 13.02 -17.24 1.16
CA ALA A 49 13.03 -18.69 0.93
C ALA A 49 11.63 -19.25 0.64
N ALA A 50 10.62 -18.82 1.39
CA ALA A 50 9.25 -19.27 1.20
C ALA A 50 8.63 -18.71 -0.10
N LEU A 51 8.89 -17.45 -0.46
CA LEU A 51 8.47 -16.88 -1.73
C LEU A 51 9.04 -17.69 -2.91
N ALA A 52 10.34 -17.99 -2.88
CA ALA A 52 10.99 -18.78 -3.91
C ALA A 52 10.42 -20.20 -4.01
N ALA A 53 10.11 -20.85 -2.86
CA ALA A 53 9.53 -22.21 -2.82
C ALA A 53 8.15 -22.27 -3.50
N HIS A 54 7.38 -21.20 -3.45
CA HIS A 54 6.03 -21.14 -4.03
C HIS A 54 5.95 -20.34 -5.34
N GLY A 55 7.09 -19.93 -5.91
CA GLY A 55 7.15 -19.21 -7.20
C GLY A 55 6.53 -17.81 -7.13
N LEU A 56 6.55 -17.18 -5.94
CA LEU A 56 6.09 -15.81 -5.71
C LEU A 56 7.27 -14.84 -5.78
N VAL A 57 6.99 -13.60 -6.20
CA VAL A 57 7.93 -12.48 -6.17
C VAL A 57 7.37 -11.34 -5.31
N ALA A 58 8.24 -10.50 -4.76
CA ALA A 58 7.86 -9.32 -3.99
C ALA A 58 8.42 -8.05 -4.67
N PRO A 59 7.75 -7.49 -5.69
CA PRO A 59 8.26 -6.32 -6.41
C PRO A 59 8.18 -5.04 -5.57
N THR A 60 7.21 -4.96 -4.67
CA THR A 60 6.97 -3.86 -3.72
C THR A 60 6.90 -4.41 -2.30
N GLY A 61 7.02 -3.55 -1.29
CA GLY A 61 6.83 -3.93 0.11
C GLY A 61 6.72 -2.70 1.02
N HIS A 62 5.99 -2.84 2.12
CA HIS A 62 5.72 -1.78 3.08
C HIS A 62 6.73 -1.73 4.22
N ALA A 63 7.39 -0.59 4.40
CA ALA A 63 8.23 -0.28 5.54
C ALA A 63 8.22 1.22 5.84
N PHE A 64 8.25 1.59 7.12
CA PHE A 64 8.31 2.99 7.54
C PHE A 64 9.67 3.61 7.17
N LEU A 65 9.65 4.75 6.49
CA LEU A 65 10.82 5.52 6.05
C LEU A 65 10.77 6.97 6.54
N ALA A 66 9.57 7.50 6.79
CA ALA A 66 9.34 8.86 7.26
C ALA A 66 9.00 8.94 8.77
N SER A 67 9.18 7.85 9.52
CA SER A 67 8.90 7.77 10.95
C SER A 67 10.03 7.07 11.68
N GLU A 68 10.38 7.54 12.90
CA GLU A 68 11.36 6.89 13.77
C GLU A 68 10.75 5.78 14.64
N SER A 69 9.45 5.85 14.85
CA SER A 69 8.67 4.87 15.62
C SER A 69 7.21 4.91 15.21
N PHE A 70 6.48 3.85 15.45
CA PHE A 70 5.02 3.82 15.35
C PHE A 70 4.40 3.47 16.71
N VAL A 71 3.15 3.88 16.91
CA VAL A 71 2.40 3.55 18.13
C VAL A 71 1.83 2.15 17.99
N ASN A 72 2.09 1.30 19.00
CA ASN A 72 1.54 -0.06 19.01
C ASN A 72 0.00 -0.02 18.98
N PRO A 73 -0.65 -0.70 18.02
CA PRO A 73 -2.11 -0.71 17.90
C PRO A 73 -2.83 -1.46 19.02
N ASP A 74 -2.10 -2.06 19.99
CA ASP A 74 -2.68 -2.74 21.16
C ASP A 74 -3.34 -1.79 22.18
N GLY A 75 -3.36 -0.49 21.93
CA GLY A 75 -3.93 0.53 22.80
C GLY A 75 -3.05 0.90 23.99
N SER A 76 -1.85 0.34 24.11
CA SER A 76 -0.90 0.66 25.22
C SER A 76 -0.27 2.05 25.09
N GLY A 77 -0.30 2.64 23.91
CA GLY A 77 0.43 3.87 23.58
C GLY A 77 1.96 3.67 23.51
N THR A 78 2.43 2.43 23.55
CA THR A 78 3.86 2.10 23.46
C THR A 78 4.39 2.46 22.06
N LYS A 79 5.49 3.19 22.01
CA LYS A 79 6.19 3.47 20.75
C LYS A 79 7.18 2.35 20.46
N ILE A 80 7.05 1.76 19.28
CA ILE A 80 7.96 0.72 18.76
C ILE A 80 8.89 1.40 17.76
N PRO A 81 10.22 1.35 17.95
CA PRO A 81 11.18 1.86 16.97
C PRO A 81 11.02 1.13 15.65
N VAL A 82 11.12 1.86 14.54
CA VAL A 82 11.19 1.28 13.21
C VAL A 82 12.64 0.98 12.81
N PRO A 83 12.88 0.00 11.93
CA PRO A 83 14.21 -0.21 11.36
C PRO A 83 14.73 1.03 10.64
N SER A 84 16.05 1.19 10.63
CA SER A 84 16.68 2.25 9.84
C SER A 84 16.47 2.04 8.33
N PRO A 85 16.55 3.10 7.50
CA PRO A 85 16.47 2.96 6.06
C PRO A 85 17.48 1.95 5.47
N ASP A 86 18.69 1.88 6.03
CA ASP A 86 19.68 0.89 5.57
C ASP A 86 19.24 -0.55 5.84
N GLU A 87 18.72 -0.84 7.05
CA GLU A 87 18.19 -2.18 7.38
C GLU A 87 16.98 -2.53 6.49
N VAL A 88 16.11 -1.56 6.20
CA VAL A 88 14.97 -1.72 5.30
C VAL A 88 15.45 -2.08 3.89
N PHE A 89 16.42 -1.35 3.35
CA PHE A 89 16.90 -1.59 1.99
C PHE A 89 17.74 -2.87 1.87
N ASP A 90 18.51 -3.26 2.90
CA ASP A 90 19.19 -4.56 2.95
C ASP A 90 18.17 -5.72 2.87
N ALA A 91 17.07 -5.62 3.61
CA ALA A 91 15.99 -6.59 3.57
C ALA A 91 15.24 -6.59 2.22
N ALA A 92 15.01 -5.42 1.63
CA ALA A 92 14.40 -5.27 0.31
C ALA A 92 15.25 -5.93 -0.79
N GLU A 93 16.58 -5.74 -0.76
CA GLU A 93 17.51 -6.42 -1.68
C GLU A 93 17.47 -7.95 -1.49
N THR A 94 17.42 -8.44 -0.25
CA THR A 94 17.28 -9.88 0.07
C THR A 94 16.01 -10.48 -0.57
N LEU A 95 14.92 -9.72 -0.58
CA LEU A 95 13.62 -10.11 -1.15
C LEU A 95 13.50 -9.85 -2.66
N GLY A 96 14.50 -9.19 -3.26
CA GLY A 96 14.48 -8.84 -4.68
C GLY A 96 13.45 -7.75 -5.03
N MET A 97 13.10 -6.90 -4.07
CA MET A 97 12.20 -5.77 -4.28
C MET A 97 12.81 -4.70 -5.19
N GLY A 98 11.95 -4.01 -5.93
CA GLY A 98 12.33 -2.82 -6.69
C GLY A 98 11.87 -1.51 -6.04
N THR A 99 10.85 -1.58 -5.18
CA THR A 99 10.25 -0.39 -4.56
C THR A 99 9.87 -0.67 -3.11
N VAL A 100 10.25 0.22 -2.21
CA VAL A 100 9.80 0.21 -0.80
C VAL A 100 8.85 1.37 -0.60
N ILE A 101 7.65 1.06 -0.10
CA ILE A 101 6.57 2.02 0.12
C ILE A 101 6.45 2.32 1.60
N ASP A 102 6.47 3.60 1.98
CA ASP A 102 6.10 4.02 3.34
C ASP A 102 4.57 3.90 3.47
N PRO A 103 4.06 3.02 4.35
CA PRO A 103 2.63 2.71 4.39
C PRO A 103 1.81 3.74 5.15
N TYR A 104 2.42 4.60 5.98
CA TYR A 104 1.63 5.39 6.91
C TYR A 104 2.46 6.42 7.68
N THR A 105 1.92 7.61 7.79
CA THR A 105 2.33 8.60 8.79
C THR A 105 1.11 9.07 9.60
N GLU A 106 1.33 9.37 10.88
CA GLU A 106 0.24 9.73 11.81
C GLU A 106 -0.54 10.97 11.33
N PRO A 107 -1.87 11.05 11.57
CA PRO A 107 -2.71 12.19 11.14
C PRO A 107 -2.17 13.54 11.59
N ALA A 108 -1.53 13.63 12.77
CA ALA A 108 -0.89 14.84 13.26
C ALA A 108 0.23 15.38 12.34
N ARG A 109 0.73 14.59 11.41
CA ARG A 109 1.74 14.99 10.42
C ARG A 109 1.16 15.73 9.23
N TRP A 110 -0.18 15.90 9.17
CA TRP A 110 -0.93 16.47 8.04
C TRP A 110 -1.70 17.76 8.38
N GLU A 111 -1.54 18.29 9.60
CA GLU A 111 -2.27 19.46 10.07
C GLU A 111 -1.73 20.78 9.50
N THR A 112 -0.46 20.82 9.12
CA THR A 112 0.21 22.02 8.62
C THR A 112 1.17 21.73 7.48
N ARG A 113 1.40 22.74 6.62
CA ARG A 113 2.41 22.67 5.55
C ARG A 113 3.79 22.21 6.07
N ALA A 114 4.25 22.76 7.20
CA ALA A 114 5.56 22.44 7.75
C ALA A 114 5.70 20.96 8.15
N GLN A 115 4.63 20.32 8.60
CA GLN A 115 4.62 18.89 8.92
C GLN A 115 4.68 18.04 7.66
N ILE A 116 3.98 18.44 6.60
CA ILE A 116 4.03 17.75 5.29
C ILE A 116 5.41 17.94 4.64
N GLU A 117 6.00 19.14 4.73
CA GLU A 117 7.38 19.40 4.28
C GLU A 117 8.39 18.50 4.98
N GLU A 118 8.22 18.27 6.29
CA GLU A 118 9.09 17.34 7.03
C GLU A 118 8.89 15.89 6.58
N THR A 119 7.66 15.44 6.31
CA THR A 119 7.38 14.12 5.75
C THR A 119 8.06 13.97 4.38
N ALA A 120 7.89 14.95 3.50
CA ALA A 120 8.55 14.97 2.19
C ALA A 120 10.08 14.93 2.31
N ARG A 121 10.66 15.71 3.22
CA ARG A 121 12.11 15.74 3.46
C ARG A 121 12.65 14.36 3.84
N LEU A 122 11.95 13.63 4.71
CA LEU A 122 12.37 12.29 5.15
C LEU A 122 12.28 11.27 4.00
N LEU A 123 11.17 11.28 3.24
CA LEU A 123 11.00 10.41 2.07
C LEU A 123 12.04 10.71 0.98
N ASN A 124 12.32 11.99 0.73
CA ASN A 124 13.34 12.41 -0.24
C ASN A 124 14.74 11.93 0.18
N ALA A 125 15.07 12.03 1.48
CA ALA A 125 16.33 11.52 2.01
C ALA A 125 16.45 9.99 1.89
N ALA A 126 15.37 9.25 2.17
CA ALA A 126 15.32 7.82 1.96
C ALA A 126 15.48 7.45 0.46
N ALA A 127 14.87 8.23 -0.44
CA ALA A 127 14.99 8.01 -1.89
C ALA A 127 16.42 8.25 -2.40
N GLU A 128 17.19 9.17 -1.81
CA GLU A 128 18.61 9.35 -2.13
C GLU A 128 19.43 8.11 -1.80
N ILE A 129 19.20 7.50 -0.62
CA ILE A 129 19.87 6.25 -0.22
C ILE A 129 19.44 5.11 -1.14
N ALA A 130 18.12 4.92 -1.35
CA ALA A 130 17.56 3.87 -2.19
C ALA A 130 18.12 3.90 -3.63
N ALA A 131 18.26 5.09 -4.22
CA ALA A 131 18.77 5.26 -5.57
C ALA A 131 20.21 4.73 -5.73
N THR A 132 21.05 4.79 -4.69
CA THR A 132 22.41 4.22 -4.73
C THR A 132 22.42 2.70 -4.80
N ARG A 133 21.30 2.07 -4.45
CA ARG A 133 21.09 0.61 -4.43
C ARG A 133 20.21 0.13 -5.60
N GLY A 134 19.78 1.04 -6.48
CA GLY A 134 18.86 0.73 -7.59
C GLY A 134 17.42 0.49 -7.15
N LEU A 135 17.07 0.91 -5.93
CA LEU A 135 15.71 0.84 -5.38
C LEU A 135 14.97 2.16 -5.54
N ARG A 136 13.65 2.10 -5.51
CA ARG A 136 12.74 3.25 -5.42
C ARG A 136 12.11 3.34 -4.04
N VAL A 137 11.69 4.54 -3.68
CA VAL A 137 10.86 4.82 -2.50
C VAL A 137 9.49 5.30 -2.97
N GLY A 138 8.45 4.90 -2.26
CA GLY A 138 7.09 5.40 -2.48
C GLY A 138 6.40 5.77 -1.19
N TYR A 139 5.20 6.34 -1.33
CA TYR A 139 4.29 6.66 -0.23
C TYR A 139 2.88 6.14 -0.54
N HIS A 140 2.24 5.56 0.48
CA HIS A 140 0.87 5.05 0.44
C HIS A 140 -0.04 5.93 1.31
N ASN A 141 -1.21 6.28 0.80
CA ASN A 141 -2.18 7.11 1.51
C ASN A 141 -3.27 6.32 2.22
N HIS A 142 -3.82 6.96 3.24
CA HIS A 142 -5.12 6.67 3.82
C HIS A 142 -6.08 7.84 3.56
N ALA A 143 -7.17 7.96 4.35
CA ALA A 143 -8.13 9.04 4.18
C ALA A 143 -7.59 10.39 4.68
N HIS A 144 -6.86 10.40 5.78
CA HIS A 144 -6.46 11.64 6.47
C HIS A 144 -5.56 12.56 5.64
N GLU A 145 -4.76 12.01 4.70
CA GLU A 145 -3.94 12.80 3.77
C GLU A 145 -4.79 13.58 2.76
N LEU A 146 -5.95 13.04 2.44
CA LEU A 146 -6.90 13.66 1.51
C LEU A 146 -7.93 14.54 2.22
N GLU A 147 -8.26 14.24 3.48
CA GLU A 147 -9.10 15.06 4.34
C GLU A 147 -8.40 16.35 4.77
N ALA A 148 -7.07 16.31 4.97
CA ALA A 148 -6.26 17.47 5.30
C ALA A 148 -6.27 18.48 4.14
N GLN A 149 -6.66 19.74 4.44
CA GLN A 149 -6.74 20.83 3.46
C GLN A 149 -5.73 21.92 3.81
N ILE A 150 -4.72 22.09 2.95
CA ILE A 150 -3.63 23.05 3.11
C ILE A 150 -3.57 23.96 1.87
N ASP A 151 -3.78 25.25 2.06
CA ASP A 151 -3.70 26.26 0.99
C ASP A 151 -4.59 25.95 -0.24
N GLY A 152 -5.71 25.25 -0.03
CA GLY A 152 -6.69 24.94 -1.08
C GLY A 152 -6.42 23.65 -1.86
N GLN A 153 -5.49 22.82 -1.39
CA GLN A 153 -5.24 21.48 -1.93
C GLN A 153 -5.21 20.44 -0.80
N THR A 154 -5.32 19.17 -1.14
CA THR A 154 -5.21 18.10 -0.14
C THR A 154 -3.77 17.92 0.32
N GLY A 155 -3.60 17.35 1.52
CA GLY A 155 -2.27 17.04 2.05
C GLY A 155 -1.48 16.11 1.12
N LEU A 156 -2.13 15.11 0.51
CA LEU A 156 -1.48 14.20 -0.44
C LEU A 156 -1.01 14.94 -1.70
N GLU A 157 -1.80 15.86 -2.23
CA GLU A 157 -1.39 16.66 -3.39
C GLU A 157 -0.21 17.55 -3.06
N LEU A 158 -0.24 18.21 -1.89
CA LEU A 158 0.89 18.99 -1.41
C LEU A 158 2.14 18.14 -1.22
N LEU A 159 2.00 16.94 -0.63
CA LEU A 159 3.12 16.00 -0.50
C LEU A 159 3.70 15.68 -1.89
N ALA A 160 2.86 15.32 -2.85
CA ALA A 160 3.30 14.98 -4.20
C ALA A 160 4.09 16.11 -4.89
N GLU A 161 3.75 17.38 -4.63
CA GLU A 161 4.51 18.54 -5.13
C GLU A 161 5.89 18.68 -4.47
N LEU A 162 6.01 18.32 -3.19
CA LEU A 162 7.24 18.46 -2.38
C LEU A 162 8.20 17.29 -2.53
N LEU A 163 7.70 16.14 -3.01
CA LEU A 163 8.51 14.95 -3.21
C LEU A 163 9.47 15.09 -4.40
N ASP A 164 10.69 14.58 -4.22
CA ASP A 164 11.63 14.36 -5.33
C ASP A 164 10.95 13.55 -6.45
N PRO A 165 11.21 13.84 -7.73
CA PRO A 165 10.64 13.08 -8.85
C PRO A 165 10.89 11.56 -8.80
N ARG A 166 11.89 11.10 -8.06
CA ARG A 166 12.20 9.68 -7.86
C ARG A 166 11.26 8.96 -6.89
N VAL A 167 10.56 9.72 -6.02
CA VAL A 167 9.59 9.14 -5.09
C VAL A 167 8.27 8.92 -5.82
N VAL A 168 7.81 7.68 -5.82
CA VAL A 168 6.56 7.27 -6.47
C VAL A 168 5.40 7.26 -5.49
N LEU A 169 4.19 7.07 -5.99
CA LEU A 169 2.98 6.96 -5.16
C LEU A 169 2.31 5.61 -5.39
N GLU A 170 1.83 5.07 -4.29
CA GLU A 170 0.88 3.97 -4.24
C GLU A 170 -0.43 4.52 -3.69
N VAL A 171 -1.45 4.60 -4.53
CA VAL A 171 -2.74 5.20 -4.13
C VAL A 171 -3.72 4.12 -3.72
N ASP A 172 -4.25 4.23 -2.49
CA ASP A 172 -5.36 3.41 -2.03
C ASP A 172 -6.69 3.99 -2.53
N LEU A 173 -7.35 3.24 -3.39
CA LEU A 173 -8.58 3.68 -4.05
C LEU A 173 -9.78 3.74 -3.10
N TYR A 174 -9.85 2.81 -2.13
CA TYR A 174 -10.92 2.80 -1.13
C TYR A 174 -10.76 3.96 -0.14
N TRP A 175 -9.55 4.19 0.37
CA TRP A 175 -9.30 5.28 1.29
C TRP A 175 -9.48 6.64 0.61
N ALA A 176 -9.16 6.75 -0.69
CA ALA A 176 -9.45 7.96 -1.47
C ALA A 176 -10.95 8.21 -1.59
N ALA A 177 -11.73 7.19 -1.98
CA ALA A 177 -13.19 7.31 -2.06
C ALA A 177 -13.83 7.61 -0.69
N ARG A 178 -13.31 6.99 0.38
CA ARG A 178 -13.77 7.20 1.75
C ARG A 178 -13.52 8.62 2.25
N ALA A 179 -12.42 9.25 1.84
CA ALA A 179 -12.13 10.66 2.09
C ALA A 179 -13.01 11.62 1.26
N GLY A 180 -13.87 11.09 0.39
CA GLY A 180 -14.74 11.88 -0.50
C GLY A 180 -14.06 12.35 -1.79
N ALA A 181 -12.84 11.89 -2.09
CA ALA A 181 -12.19 12.14 -3.37
C ALA A 181 -12.73 11.19 -4.45
N ASP A 182 -12.74 11.65 -5.71
CA ASP A 182 -12.91 10.76 -6.85
C ASP A 182 -11.55 10.11 -7.17
N PRO A 183 -11.43 8.76 -7.06
CA PRO A 183 -10.16 8.10 -7.29
C PRO A 183 -9.62 8.29 -8.72
N ALA A 184 -10.48 8.35 -9.75
CA ALA A 184 -10.04 8.55 -11.12
C ALA A 184 -9.50 9.96 -11.35
N GLU A 185 -10.17 10.99 -10.81
CA GLU A 185 -9.69 12.37 -10.86
C GLU A 185 -8.37 12.53 -10.09
N LEU A 186 -8.26 11.88 -8.93
CA LEU A 186 -7.04 11.88 -8.12
C LEU A 186 -5.86 11.27 -8.88
N LEU A 187 -6.03 10.08 -9.47
CA LEU A 187 -4.98 9.42 -10.25
C LEU A 187 -4.58 10.25 -11.47
N ALA A 188 -5.54 10.81 -12.21
CA ALA A 188 -5.26 11.69 -13.33
C ALA A 188 -4.46 12.94 -12.91
N LYS A 189 -4.74 13.51 -11.74
CA LYS A 189 -4.03 14.68 -11.19
C LYS A 189 -2.62 14.34 -10.73
N LEU A 190 -2.42 13.20 -10.06
CA LEU A 190 -1.10 12.75 -9.59
C LEU A 190 -0.23 12.23 -10.74
N GLY A 191 -0.85 11.79 -11.85
CA GLY A 191 -0.20 11.44 -13.11
C GLY A 191 0.80 10.30 -12.98
N ASP A 192 1.93 10.41 -13.66
CA ASP A 192 2.94 9.35 -13.77
C ASP A 192 3.69 9.04 -12.46
N ARG A 193 3.41 9.77 -11.38
CA ARG A 193 3.91 9.41 -10.05
C ARG A 193 3.24 8.17 -9.49
N VAL A 194 1.99 7.88 -9.92
CA VAL A 194 1.24 6.72 -9.43
C VAL A 194 1.66 5.49 -10.22
N VAL A 195 2.50 4.68 -9.61
CA VAL A 195 2.97 3.40 -10.19
C VAL A 195 2.27 2.19 -9.58
N ALA A 196 1.62 2.36 -8.44
CA ALA A 196 0.91 1.31 -7.75
C ALA A 196 -0.44 1.82 -7.22
N VAL A 197 -1.41 0.91 -7.11
CA VAL A 197 -2.68 1.18 -6.44
C VAL A 197 -3.06 0.02 -5.55
N HIS A 198 -3.61 0.32 -4.36
CA HIS A 198 -4.33 -0.66 -3.59
C HIS A 198 -5.77 -0.75 -4.09
N VAL A 199 -6.11 -1.93 -4.59
CA VAL A 199 -7.43 -2.26 -5.12
C VAL A 199 -8.27 -2.81 -3.98
N LYS A 200 -8.81 -1.89 -3.19
CA LYS A 200 -9.77 -2.14 -2.12
C LYS A 200 -11.14 -1.67 -2.55
N ASP A 201 -12.18 -2.40 -2.19
CA ASP A 201 -13.57 -2.03 -2.42
C ASP A 201 -14.37 -2.09 -1.11
N GLY A 202 -15.46 -1.39 -1.07
CA GLY A 202 -16.33 -1.35 0.09
C GLY A 202 -17.67 -0.70 -0.23
N THR A 203 -18.59 -0.74 0.72
CA THR A 203 -19.92 -0.12 0.56
C THR A 203 -19.91 1.37 0.87
N LEU A 204 -18.82 1.89 1.42
CA LEU A 204 -18.65 3.27 1.92
C LEU A 204 -19.78 3.66 2.90
N ASP A 205 -20.24 2.69 3.72
CA ASP A 205 -21.31 2.88 4.68
C ASP A 205 -20.92 3.99 5.68
N PRO A 206 -21.71 5.07 5.79
CA PRO A 206 -21.43 6.14 6.75
C PRO A 206 -21.37 5.68 8.21
N GLU A 207 -22.05 4.61 8.58
CA GLU A 207 -21.99 4.04 9.94
C GLU A 207 -20.68 3.27 10.17
N ALA A 208 -20.10 2.67 9.13
CA ALA A 208 -18.81 2.00 9.18
C ALA A 208 -17.61 2.96 9.06
N VAL A 209 -17.82 4.19 8.60
CA VAL A 209 -16.78 5.22 8.37
C VAL A 209 -15.90 5.47 9.59
N ASN A 210 -16.46 5.41 10.79
CA ASN A 210 -15.74 5.69 12.04
C ASN A 210 -15.09 4.45 12.68
N ALA A 211 -15.27 3.26 12.08
CA ALA A 211 -14.63 2.04 12.57
C ALA A 211 -13.22 1.92 11.98
N TYR A 212 -12.26 1.55 12.80
CA TYR A 212 -10.92 1.15 12.36
C TYR A 212 -10.55 -0.20 12.99
N PRO A 213 -10.24 -1.22 12.19
CA PRO A 213 -10.30 -1.24 10.71
C PRO A 213 -11.75 -1.12 10.20
N PRO A 214 -11.94 -0.63 8.95
CA PRO A 214 -13.28 -0.49 8.37
C PRO A 214 -13.96 -1.85 8.22
N ALA A 215 -15.24 -1.93 8.56
CA ALA A 215 -15.99 -3.20 8.59
C ALA A 215 -16.82 -3.45 7.31
N ASP A 216 -16.75 -2.55 6.34
CA ASP A 216 -17.58 -2.53 5.13
C ASP A 216 -16.86 -2.94 3.85
N GLN A 217 -15.62 -3.43 3.97
CA GLN A 217 -14.85 -3.88 2.82
C GLN A 217 -15.42 -5.18 2.24
N VAL A 218 -15.40 -5.24 0.90
CA VAL A 218 -15.92 -6.35 0.10
C VAL A 218 -14.95 -6.66 -1.04
N PRO A 219 -15.04 -7.83 -1.70
CA PRO A 219 -14.21 -8.15 -2.85
C PRO A 219 -14.32 -7.11 -3.97
N ALA A 220 -13.21 -6.81 -4.62
CA ALA A 220 -13.13 -5.81 -5.68
C ALA A 220 -14.17 -6.03 -6.78
N GLY A 221 -14.85 -4.95 -7.18
CA GLY A 221 -15.92 -4.97 -8.16
C GLY A 221 -17.30 -5.34 -7.61
N THR A 222 -17.42 -5.57 -6.28
CA THR A 222 -18.71 -5.88 -5.64
C THR A 222 -19.21 -4.76 -4.71
N GLY A 223 -18.37 -3.75 -4.46
CA GLY A 223 -18.70 -2.55 -3.69
C GLY A 223 -19.11 -1.37 -4.57
N VAL A 224 -18.84 -0.17 -4.06
CA VAL A 224 -19.22 1.09 -4.73
C VAL A 224 -18.03 1.97 -5.09
N VAL A 225 -16.80 1.56 -4.78
CA VAL A 225 -15.60 2.30 -5.18
C VAL A 225 -15.47 2.22 -6.71
N PRO A 226 -15.26 3.34 -7.43
CA PRO A 226 -15.17 3.35 -8.89
C PRO A 226 -13.82 2.81 -9.38
N LEU A 227 -13.52 1.54 -9.04
CA LEU A 227 -12.24 0.88 -9.32
C LEU A 227 -11.92 0.82 -10.81
N ALA A 228 -12.95 0.58 -11.64
CA ALA A 228 -12.75 0.44 -13.08
C ALA A 228 -12.29 1.75 -13.70
N GLU A 229 -12.95 2.84 -13.37
CA GLU A 229 -12.65 4.20 -13.84
C GLU A 229 -11.29 4.65 -13.32
N ALA A 230 -10.97 4.37 -12.06
CA ALA A 230 -9.68 4.68 -11.46
C ALA A 230 -8.53 3.96 -12.18
N LEU A 231 -8.66 2.64 -12.42
CA LEU A 231 -7.65 1.86 -13.13
C LEU A 231 -7.47 2.32 -14.58
N ASP A 232 -8.53 2.83 -15.24
CA ASP A 232 -8.43 3.42 -16.60
C ASP A 232 -7.71 4.77 -16.60
N ALA A 233 -7.79 5.53 -15.51
CA ALA A 233 -7.16 6.84 -15.37
C ALA A 233 -5.65 6.75 -15.05
N ALA A 234 -5.16 5.60 -14.57
CA ALA A 234 -3.78 5.40 -14.16
C ALA A 234 -2.84 5.25 -15.37
N SER A 235 -2.10 6.30 -15.73
CA SER A 235 -1.26 6.35 -16.94
C SER A 235 0.04 5.55 -16.86
N ALA A 236 0.60 5.36 -15.65
CA ALA A 236 1.92 4.76 -15.40
C ALA A 236 1.85 3.53 -14.46
N LEU A 237 0.69 2.89 -14.33
CA LEU A 237 0.48 1.81 -13.39
C LEU A 237 1.35 0.59 -13.69
N GLU A 238 2.18 0.21 -12.74
CA GLU A 238 3.01 -1.00 -12.76
C GLU A 238 2.38 -2.13 -11.93
N PHE A 239 1.72 -1.79 -10.80
CA PHE A 239 1.19 -2.75 -9.82
C PHE A 239 -0.25 -2.44 -9.43
N ALA A 240 -1.11 -3.47 -9.46
CA ALA A 240 -2.47 -3.43 -8.93
C ALA A 240 -2.54 -4.44 -7.76
N ILE A 241 -2.62 -3.93 -6.54
CA ILE A 241 -2.40 -4.70 -5.32
C ILE A 241 -3.73 -4.88 -4.60
N VAL A 242 -4.19 -6.11 -4.49
CA VAL A 242 -5.41 -6.45 -3.73
C VAL A 242 -5.12 -6.35 -2.24
N GLU A 243 -6.00 -5.69 -1.49
CA GLU A 243 -5.89 -5.64 -0.03
C GLU A 243 -7.25 -5.56 0.65
N PHE A 244 -7.29 -6.09 1.88
CA PHE A 244 -8.33 -5.84 2.89
C PHE A 244 -7.67 -5.44 4.21
N ASP A 245 -8.14 -4.36 4.82
CA ASP A 245 -7.80 -4.04 6.22
C ASP A 245 -8.58 -4.96 7.17
N ALA A 246 -9.87 -5.22 6.83
CA ALA A 246 -10.73 -6.18 7.46
C ALA A 246 -11.79 -6.69 6.46
N TYR A 247 -12.14 -7.95 6.59
CA TYR A 247 -13.20 -8.56 5.79
C TYR A 247 -13.95 -9.60 6.65
N SER A 248 -15.28 -9.57 6.60
CA SER A 248 -16.13 -10.47 7.39
C SER A 248 -16.28 -11.88 6.79
N GLY A 249 -15.87 -12.06 5.53
CA GLY A 249 -15.89 -13.34 4.84
C GLY A 249 -14.55 -14.09 4.96
N ASP A 250 -14.37 -15.12 4.12
CA ASP A 250 -13.09 -15.82 3.99
C ASP A 250 -12.09 -14.94 3.23
N LEU A 251 -10.97 -14.59 3.88
CA LEU A 251 -9.97 -13.69 3.31
C LEU A 251 -9.33 -14.26 2.05
N PHE A 252 -9.06 -15.57 2.00
CA PHE A 252 -8.46 -16.18 0.81
C PHE A 252 -9.44 -16.25 -0.37
N GLU A 253 -10.73 -16.47 -0.11
CA GLU A 253 -11.76 -16.34 -1.13
C GLU A 253 -11.92 -14.88 -1.58
N GLY A 254 -11.88 -13.92 -0.66
CA GLY A 254 -11.98 -12.50 -0.95
C GLY A 254 -10.86 -11.99 -1.85
N ILE A 255 -9.59 -12.34 -1.55
CA ILE A 255 -8.46 -11.96 -2.40
C ILE A 255 -8.52 -12.64 -3.78
N GLU A 256 -8.97 -13.90 -3.86
CA GLU A 256 -9.15 -14.61 -5.14
C GLU A 256 -10.21 -13.92 -6.01
N GLN A 257 -11.36 -13.56 -5.44
CA GLN A 257 -12.42 -12.85 -6.15
C GLN A 257 -11.91 -11.48 -6.67
N SER A 258 -11.16 -10.76 -5.84
CA SER A 258 -10.58 -9.47 -6.22
C SER A 258 -9.53 -9.63 -7.33
N ARG A 259 -8.72 -10.69 -7.31
CA ARG A 259 -7.80 -11.02 -8.40
C ARG A 259 -8.55 -11.30 -9.69
N VAL A 260 -9.63 -12.09 -9.64
CA VAL A 260 -10.46 -12.39 -10.82
C VAL A 260 -11.01 -11.12 -11.45
N PHE A 261 -11.48 -10.15 -10.64
CA PHE A 261 -11.92 -8.85 -11.15
C PHE A 261 -10.81 -8.15 -11.97
N LEU A 262 -9.55 -8.15 -11.47
CA LEU A 262 -8.42 -7.56 -12.17
C LEU A 262 -8.07 -8.32 -13.46
N ASP A 263 -8.08 -9.65 -13.43
CA ASP A 263 -7.78 -10.49 -14.60
C ASP A 263 -8.81 -10.31 -15.72
N GLU A 264 -10.10 -10.28 -15.38
CA GLU A 264 -11.17 -10.05 -16.34
C GLU A 264 -11.09 -8.67 -17.00
N ARG A 265 -10.61 -7.67 -16.23
CA ARG A 265 -10.38 -6.34 -16.75
C ARG A 265 -9.19 -6.29 -17.68
N ALA A 266 -8.07 -6.92 -17.32
CA ALA A 266 -6.86 -6.96 -18.15
C ALA A 266 -7.07 -7.70 -19.49
N ALA A 267 -8.11 -8.53 -19.58
CA ALA A 267 -8.47 -9.29 -20.79
C ALA A 267 -9.36 -8.49 -21.79
N ARG A 268 -9.82 -7.29 -21.41
CA ARG A 268 -10.66 -6.40 -22.26
C ARG A 268 -9.83 -5.47 -23.11
#